data_97a681ae7f1a7630f9af7b719d1961b1
#
_entry.id   97a681ae7f1a7630f9af7b719d1961b1
#
_cell.length_a   1.000
_cell.length_b   1.000
_cell.length_c   1.000
_cell.angle_alpha   90.00
_cell.angle_beta   90.00
_cell.angle_gamma   90.00
#
_symmetry.space_group_name_H-M   'P 1'
#
loop_
_entity.id
_entity.type
_entity.pdbx_description
1 polymer ?
#
loop_
_entity_poly.entity_id
_entity_poly.type
_entity_poly.pdbx_seq_one_letter_code
_entity_poly.pdbx_strand_id
1 'polypeptide(L)'
;MTGREALTMAAAVVHETDISLYTDTAKTWINMILGELYDIANRRREWRGEESFFSLPQIEELDDDLPYDEELNVRVLVKGLVARLFSEDCDNAQLSMYRQEYELAARELDRAQVKIITEGGKANEPFAAFGI
;
A
#
# COMPACT_ATOMS: atom_id res chain seq x y z
N MET A 1 -9.48 -4.48 6.30
CA MET A 1 -8.28 -5.26 6.74
C MET A 1 -7.65 -4.59 7.94
N THR A 2 -7.29 -5.38 8.93
CA THR A 2 -6.57 -4.88 10.09
C THR A 2 -5.06 -4.95 9.87
N GLY A 3 -4.32 -4.25 10.72
CA GLY A 3 -2.86 -4.36 10.67
C GLY A 3 -2.37 -5.77 10.92
N ARG A 4 -3.04 -6.50 11.83
CA ARG A 4 -2.67 -7.89 12.11
C ARG A 4 -2.88 -8.79 10.90
N GLU A 5 -3.97 -8.58 10.17
CA GLU A 5 -4.21 -9.35 8.96
C GLU A 5 -3.13 -9.07 7.91
N ALA A 6 -2.75 -7.80 7.76
CA ALA A 6 -1.69 -7.43 6.82
C ALA A 6 -0.37 -8.08 7.22
N LEU A 7 -0.04 -8.08 8.51
CA LEU A 7 1.17 -8.72 9.01
C LEU A 7 1.14 -10.22 8.75
N THR A 8 0.01 -10.86 8.98
CA THR A 8 -0.15 -12.30 8.74
C THR A 8 0.08 -12.63 7.28
N MET A 9 -0.47 -11.82 6.37
CA MET A 9 -0.26 -12.03 4.94
C MET A 9 1.20 -11.85 4.55
N ALA A 10 1.84 -10.81 5.08
CA ALA A 10 3.25 -10.57 4.78
C ALA A 10 4.14 -11.69 5.31
N ALA A 11 3.85 -12.17 6.52
CA ALA A 11 4.62 -13.25 7.14
C ALA A 11 4.51 -14.53 6.32
N ALA A 12 3.35 -14.79 5.74
CA ALA A 12 3.15 -15.98 4.90
C ALA A 12 4.06 -15.95 3.67
N VAL A 13 4.32 -14.77 3.11
CA VAL A 13 5.18 -14.64 1.94
C VAL A 13 6.61 -15.05 2.27
N VAL A 14 7.09 -14.73 3.47
CA VAL A 14 8.46 -15.07 3.88
C VAL A 14 8.51 -16.36 4.71
N HIS A 15 7.41 -17.11 4.71
CA HIS A 15 7.30 -18.40 5.41
C HIS A 15 7.50 -18.29 6.93
N GLU A 16 7.14 -17.15 7.50
CA GLU A 16 7.19 -16.98 8.93
C GLU A 16 5.86 -17.41 9.54
N THR A 17 5.90 -18.34 10.48
CA THR A 17 4.67 -18.89 11.06
C THR A 17 4.31 -18.24 12.39
N ASP A 18 5.27 -17.56 13.03
CA ASP A 18 5.04 -16.96 14.34
C ASP A 18 5.19 -15.44 14.24
N ILE A 19 4.07 -14.74 14.14
CA ILE A 19 4.08 -13.29 14.02
C ILE A 19 4.26 -12.59 15.37
N SER A 20 4.20 -13.34 16.47
CA SER A 20 4.27 -12.73 17.80
C SER A 20 5.56 -11.96 18.04
N LEU A 21 6.63 -12.35 17.35
CA LEU A 21 7.92 -11.68 17.46
C LEU A 21 7.91 -10.27 16.84
N TYR A 22 6.94 -9.99 16.00
CA TYR A 22 6.93 -8.75 15.21
C TYR A 22 5.78 -7.81 15.57
N THR A 23 4.90 -8.19 16.48
CA THR A 23 3.66 -7.43 16.71
C THR A 23 3.94 -6.00 17.15
N ASP A 24 4.95 -5.78 17.98
CA ASP A 24 5.28 -4.43 18.44
C ASP A 24 5.93 -3.60 17.35
N THR A 25 6.82 -4.23 16.58
CA THR A 25 7.54 -3.53 15.52
C THR A 25 6.65 -3.30 14.32
N ALA A 26 5.75 -4.24 14.03
CA ALA A 26 4.89 -4.16 12.85
C ALA A 26 3.99 -2.92 12.86
N LYS A 27 3.53 -2.51 14.03
CA LYS A 27 2.73 -1.30 14.12
C LYS A 27 3.51 -0.09 13.63
N THR A 28 4.76 0.02 14.05
CA THR A 28 5.63 1.10 13.61
C THR A 28 5.87 1.02 12.10
N TRP A 29 6.14 -0.18 11.59
CA TRP A 29 6.35 -0.39 10.17
C TRP A 29 5.11 0.02 9.35
N ILE A 30 3.94 -0.38 9.82
CA ILE A 30 2.69 -0.04 9.14
C ILE A 30 2.52 1.47 9.08
N ASN A 31 2.74 2.15 10.19
CA ASN A 31 2.60 3.61 10.22
C ASN A 31 3.60 4.30 9.31
N MET A 32 4.82 3.76 9.19
CA MET A 32 5.78 4.27 8.23
C MET A 32 5.30 4.09 6.80
N ILE A 33 4.74 2.92 6.48
CA ILE A 33 4.22 2.64 5.15
C ILE A 33 3.02 3.53 4.84
N LEU A 34 2.15 3.77 5.81
CA LEU A 34 1.03 4.69 5.62
C LEU A 34 1.53 6.07 5.20
N GLY A 35 2.65 6.51 5.79
CA GLY A 35 3.27 7.78 5.39
C GLY A 35 3.83 7.74 3.98
N GLU A 36 4.46 6.63 3.61
CA GLU A 36 5.03 6.48 2.27
C GLU A 36 3.96 6.46 1.18
N LEU A 37 2.79 5.91 1.49
CA LEU A 37 1.70 5.77 0.53
C LEU A 37 0.66 6.87 0.61
N TYR A 38 0.90 7.88 1.44
CA TYR A 38 -0.09 8.91 1.72
C TYR A 38 -0.57 9.64 0.47
N ASP A 39 0.35 10.04 -0.40
CA ASP A 39 -0.01 10.78 -1.61
C ASP A 39 -0.81 9.91 -2.56
N ILE A 40 -0.42 8.66 -2.70
CA ILE A 40 -1.15 7.71 -3.54
C ILE A 40 -2.56 7.48 -3.00
N ALA A 41 -2.66 7.31 -1.69
CA ALA A 41 -3.95 7.09 -1.05
C ALA A 41 -4.90 8.27 -1.27
N ASN A 42 -4.37 9.50 -1.16
CA ASN A 42 -5.19 10.68 -1.39
C ASN A 42 -5.64 10.81 -2.84
N ARG A 43 -4.75 10.50 -3.80
CA ARG A 43 -5.16 10.53 -5.21
C ARG A 43 -6.26 9.51 -5.48
N ARG A 44 -6.19 8.34 -4.85
CA ARG A 44 -7.22 7.33 -5.01
C ARG A 44 -8.55 7.79 -4.42
N ARG A 45 -8.52 8.48 -3.29
CA ARG A 45 -9.74 9.03 -2.68
C ARG A 45 -10.37 10.08 -3.58
N GLU A 46 -9.55 10.98 -4.11
CA GLU A 46 -10.05 12.03 -5.02
C GLU A 46 -10.67 11.43 -6.26
N TRP A 47 -10.04 10.40 -6.81
CA TRP A 47 -10.57 9.73 -7.98
C TRP A 47 -11.94 9.10 -7.71
N ARG A 48 -12.16 8.59 -6.50
CA ARG A 48 -13.46 8.02 -6.13
C ARG A 48 -14.47 9.07 -5.69
N GLY A 49 -14.11 10.34 -5.70
CA GLY A 49 -14.99 11.41 -5.26
C GLY A 49 -15.03 11.60 -3.75
N GLU A 50 -14.06 11.04 -3.05
CA GLU A 50 -13.95 11.18 -1.60
C GLU A 50 -12.99 12.30 -1.26
N GLU A 51 -13.15 12.87 -0.08
CA GLU A 51 -12.22 13.90 0.36
C GLU A 51 -10.88 13.31 0.73
N SER A 52 -9.81 14.07 0.50
CA SER A 52 -8.47 13.67 0.93
C SER A 52 -8.40 13.59 2.45
N PHE A 53 -7.47 12.78 2.94
CA PHE A 53 -7.23 12.74 4.39
C PHE A 53 -6.79 14.12 4.86
N PHE A 54 -7.36 14.57 5.97
CA PHE A 54 -7.01 15.86 6.56
C PHE A 54 -5.58 15.84 7.10
N SER A 55 -5.16 14.73 7.67
CA SER A 55 -3.81 14.56 8.18
C SER A 55 -3.40 13.11 7.97
N LEU A 56 -2.10 12.82 8.15
CA LEU A 56 -1.56 11.48 7.95
C LEU A 56 -2.24 10.50 8.92
N PRO A 57 -2.95 9.49 8.40
CA PRO A 57 -3.60 8.53 9.28
C PRO A 57 -2.59 7.55 9.85
N GLN A 58 -2.84 7.09 11.06
CA GLN A 58 -1.99 6.09 11.74
C GLN A 58 -2.88 5.14 12.51
N ILE A 59 -2.38 3.93 12.74
CA ILE A 59 -3.06 2.99 13.64
C ILE A 59 -2.44 3.07 15.01
N GLU A 60 -3.25 2.86 16.04
CA GLU A 60 -2.78 2.86 17.43
C GLU A 60 -2.56 1.45 17.93
N GLU A 61 -3.36 0.52 17.45
CA GLU A 61 -3.25 -0.89 17.79
C GLU A 61 -3.15 -1.72 16.53
N LEU A 62 -2.49 -2.86 16.62
CA LEU A 62 -2.33 -3.73 15.45
C LEU A 62 -3.68 -4.26 14.94
N ASP A 63 -4.65 -4.36 15.83
CA ASP A 63 -5.98 -4.84 15.46
C ASP A 63 -6.89 -3.74 14.90
N ASP A 64 -6.40 -2.51 14.80
CA ASP A 64 -7.17 -1.44 14.17
C ASP A 64 -7.29 -1.69 12.68
N ASP A 65 -8.39 -1.23 12.09
CA ASP A 65 -8.54 -1.27 10.65
C ASP A 65 -7.57 -0.30 9.99
N LEU A 66 -6.99 -0.76 8.88
CA LEU A 66 -6.11 0.11 8.11
C LEU A 66 -6.94 1.17 7.41
N PRO A 67 -6.47 2.42 7.41
CA PRO A 67 -7.28 3.53 6.89
C PRO A 67 -7.39 3.60 5.37
N TYR A 68 -6.51 2.92 4.65
CA TYR A 68 -6.48 2.97 3.19
C TYR A 68 -7.44 1.94 2.58
N ASP A 69 -7.74 2.09 1.30
CA ASP A 69 -8.63 1.15 0.62
C ASP A 69 -7.99 -0.22 0.50
N GLU A 70 -8.83 -1.22 0.37
CA GLU A 70 -8.38 -2.60 0.43
C GLU A 70 -7.42 -2.97 -0.69
N GLU A 71 -7.64 -2.44 -1.88
CA GLU A 71 -6.74 -2.72 -3.01
C GLU A 71 -5.34 -2.19 -2.73
N LEU A 72 -5.23 -0.99 -2.21
CA LEU A 72 -3.93 -0.42 -1.85
C LEU A 72 -3.28 -1.23 -0.74
N ASN A 73 -4.06 -1.64 0.26
CA ASN A 73 -3.54 -2.45 1.35
C ASN A 73 -2.99 -3.77 0.87
N VAL A 74 -3.77 -4.53 0.10
CA VAL A 74 -3.40 -5.88 -0.32
C VAL A 74 -2.28 -5.85 -1.35
N ARG A 75 -2.36 -4.95 -2.31
CA ARG A 75 -1.42 -4.95 -3.44
C ARG A 75 -0.11 -4.24 -3.14
N VAL A 76 -0.11 -3.29 -2.22
CA VAL A 76 1.07 -2.46 -2.00
C VAL A 76 1.55 -2.49 -0.56
N LEU A 77 0.68 -2.19 0.40
CA LEU A 77 1.09 -2.10 1.80
C LEU A 77 1.69 -3.41 2.32
N VAL A 78 1.06 -4.54 1.99
CA VAL A 78 1.56 -5.85 2.39
C VAL A 78 2.96 -6.09 1.85
N LYS A 79 3.23 -5.67 0.61
CA LYS A 79 4.58 -5.81 0.04
C LYS A 79 5.61 -4.97 0.80
N GLY A 80 5.21 -3.82 1.29
CA GLY A 80 6.08 -3.01 2.14
C GLY A 80 6.41 -3.71 3.46
N LEU A 81 5.44 -4.41 4.03
CA LEU A 81 5.67 -5.20 5.23
C LEU A 81 6.59 -6.40 4.93
N VAL A 82 6.41 -7.06 3.79
CA VAL A 82 7.29 -8.16 3.40
C VAL A 82 8.74 -7.69 3.35
N ALA A 83 8.99 -6.55 2.74
CA ALA A 83 10.35 -6.03 2.65
C ALA A 83 10.95 -5.78 4.04
N ARG A 84 10.14 -5.27 4.96
CA ARG A 84 10.63 -4.99 6.32
C ARG A 84 10.84 -6.26 7.14
N LEU A 85 9.94 -7.23 7.00
CA LEU A 85 10.12 -8.52 7.67
C LEU A 85 11.39 -9.20 7.18
N PHE A 86 11.63 -9.18 5.88
CA PHE A 86 12.78 -9.85 5.29
C PHE A 86 14.09 -9.17 5.68
N SER A 87 14.05 -7.88 6.01
CA SER A 87 15.27 -7.16 6.40
C SER A 87 15.90 -7.75 7.65
N GLU A 88 15.12 -8.45 8.47
CA GLU A 88 15.64 -9.09 9.67
C GLU A 88 16.54 -10.30 9.36
N ASP A 89 16.41 -10.88 8.16
CA ASP A 89 17.19 -12.05 7.78
C ASP A 89 18.50 -11.69 7.10
N CYS A 90 18.74 -10.42 6.85
CA CYS A 90 20.03 -9.93 6.35
C CYS A 90 20.48 -10.48 5.00
N ASP A 91 19.55 -10.94 4.16
CA ASP A 91 19.89 -11.32 2.79
C ASP A 91 19.67 -10.12 1.88
N ASN A 92 20.75 -9.41 1.57
CA ASN A 92 20.67 -8.15 0.85
C ASN A 92 20.10 -8.26 -0.57
N ALA A 93 20.36 -9.38 -1.25
CA ALA A 93 19.88 -9.53 -2.62
C ALA A 93 18.36 -9.68 -2.65
N GLN A 94 17.81 -10.53 -1.78
CA GLN A 94 16.38 -10.71 -1.71
C GLN A 94 15.68 -9.50 -1.11
N LEU A 95 16.31 -8.84 -0.16
CA LEU A 95 15.78 -7.60 0.41
C LEU A 95 15.60 -6.54 -0.68
N SER A 96 16.61 -6.37 -1.53
CA SER A 96 16.51 -5.44 -2.64
C SER A 96 15.37 -5.80 -3.58
N MET A 97 15.18 -7.10 -3.86
CA MET A 97 14.09 -7.55 -4.69
C MET A 97 12.73 -7.20 -4.09
N TYR A 98 12.54 -7.48 -2.79
CA TYR A 98 11.27 -7.16 -2.13
C TYR A 98 11.00 -5.67 -2.07
N ARG A 99 12.04 -4.86 -1.85
CA ARG A 99 11.89 -3.41 -1.88
C ARG A 99 11.51 -2.91 -3.27
N GLN A 100 12.12 -3.46 -4.31
CA GLN A 100 11.79 -3.09 -5.67
C GLN A 100 10.36 -3.48 -6.02
N GLU A 101 9.91 -4.65 -5.57
CA GLU A 101 8.53 -5.09 -5.79
C GLU A 101 7.53 -4.13 -5.14
N TYR A 102 7.83 -3.69 -3.93
CA TYR A 102 6.99 -2.75 -3.22
C TYR A 102 6.91 -1.41 -3.97
N GLU A 103 8.05 -0.85 -4.33
CA GLU A 103 8.09 0.43 -5.01
C GLU A 103 7.42 0.36 -6.39
N LEU A 104 7.64 -0.73 -7.10
CA LEU A 104 7.05 -0.93 -8.41
C LEU A 104 5.53 -1.08 -8.30
N ALA A 105 5.06 -1.86 -7.32
CA ALA A 105 3.62 -2.05 -7.11
C ALA A 105 2.94 -0.71 -6.80
N ALA A 106 3.58 0.13 -5.98
CA ALA A 106 3.04 1.43 -5.65
C ALA A 106 2.92 2.31 -6.90
N ARG A 107 3.97 2.34 -7.71
CA ARG A 107 3.97 3.13 -8.93
C ARG A 107 2.97 2.61 -9.96
N GLU A 108 2.84 1.31 -10.09
CA GLU A 108 1.93 0.73 -11.06
C GLU A 108 0.48 1.02 -10.69
N LEU A 109 0.14 0.91 -9.43
CA LEU A 109 -1.22 1.19 -8.99
C LEU A 109 -1.56 2.67 -9.17
N ASP A 110 -0.64 3.56 -8.84
CA ASP A 110 -0.81 5.00 -9.00
C ASP A 110 -0.94 5.37 -10.47
N ARG A 111 -0.11 4.77 -11.32
CA ARG A 111 -0.12 5.03 -12.76
C ARG A 111 -1.41 4.54 -13.42
N ALA A 112 -1.90 3.37 -13.03
CA ALA A 112 -3.13 2.83 -13.58
C ALA A 112 -4.30 3.75 -13.27
N GLN A 113 -4.32 4.33 -12.06
CA GLN A 113 -5.36 5.23 -11.66
C GLN A 113 -5.33 6.53 -12.46
N VAL A 114 -4.16 7.11 -12.66
CA VAL A 114 -4.00 8.31 -13.47
C VAL A 114 -4.49 8.06 -14.89
N LYS A 115 -4.16 6.89 -15.45
CA LYS A 115 -4.59 6.52 -16.78
C LYS A 115 -6.12 6.45 -16.88
N ILE A 116 -6.77 5.87 -15.89
CA ILE A 116 -8.23 5.78 -15.88
C ILE A 116 -8.86 7.17 -15.85
N ILE A 117 -8.37 8.05 -15.01
CA ILE A 117 -8.87 9.41 -14.93
C ILE A 117 -8.74 10.12 -16.28
N THR A 118 -7.57 10.03 -16.90
CA THR A 118 -7.29 10.71 -18.16
C THR A 118 -8.14 10.19 -19.30
N GLU A 119 -8.21 8.88 -19.45
CA GLU A 119 -8.92 8.27 -20.57
C GLU A 119 -10.43 8.30 -20.37
N GLY A 120 -10.90 8.01 -19.18
CA GLY A 120 -12.31 7.98 -18.88
C GLY A 120 -12.96 9.33 -18.98
N GLY A 121 -12.31 10.36 -18.50
CA GLY A 121 -12.84 11.69 -18.57
C GLY A 121 -13.00 12.18 -19.99
N LYS A 122 -12.07 11.81 -20.86
CA LYS A 122 -12.16 12.20 -22.25
C LYS A 122 -13.23 11.43 -22.99
N ALA A 123 -13.41 10.19 -22.65
CA ALA A 123 -14.43 9.38 -23.31
C ALA A 123 -15.82 9.91 -23.09
N ASN A 124 -16.03 10.48 -21.92
CA ASN A 124 -17.35 10.98 -21.60
C ASN A 124 -17.71 12.21 -22.29
N GLU A 125 -16.79 12.89 -22.83
CA GLU A 125 -17.09 13.99 -23.53
C GLU A 125 -16.95 13.81 -24.90
N PRO A 126 -16.94 12.84 -25.20
CA PRO A 126 -16.51 12.31 -26.27
C PRO A 126 -15.41 12.99 -26.46
N PHE A 127 -14.94 13.02 -25.43
CA PHE A 127 -13.97 13.26 -25.22
C PHE A 127 -13.33 12.83 -25.80
N ALA A 128 -13.71 12.65 -26.19
CA ALA A 128 -13.20 12.21 -26.58
C ALA A 128 -12.29 12.36 -26.86
N ALA A 129 -11.82 12.56 -26.59
CA ALA A 129 -11.01 12.58 -26.62
C ALA A 129 -10.18 12.33 -26.16
N PHE A 130 -9.82 11.95 -25.47
CA PHE A 130 -9.01 11.80 -25.00
C PHE A 130 -8.38 11.54 -25.49
N GLY A 131 -8.74 11.39 -25.76
CA GLY A 131 -8.30 11.18 -26.01
C GLY A 131 -8.17 11.48 -26.63
N ILE A 132 -8.53 11.82 -26.75
CA ILE A 132 -8.47 12.05 -27.16
C ILE A 132 -8.10 12.31 -27.12
#